data_1cc4b579c7d5a2788eb3cd365c3f2bb3
#
_entry.id   1cc4b579c7d5a2788eb3cd365c3f2bb3
#
_cell.length_a   1.000
_cell.length_b   1.000
_cell.length_c   1.000
_cell.angle_alpha   90.00
_cell.angle_beta   90.00
_cell.angle_gamma   90.00
#
_symmetry.space_group_name_H-M   'P 1'
#
loop_
_entity.id
_entity.type
_entity.pdbx_description
1 polymer ?
#
loop_
_entity_poly.entity_id
_entity_poly.type
_entity_poly.pdbx_seq_one_letter_code
_entity_poly.pdbx_strand_id
1 'polypeptide(L)'
;RQVPARAAGPDVWSGKVTDPQVQAKAALLVDRKTGAVIYALNEHDELYPASLTKIMTCLLVLEAIDEGRLKLSQEVTATPTALEGLAEDGSTAGIEAGEILTVEELLYCLMVVSANEAGAILAEKISGSVDSFVDRMNARAEELGCENTHFMNPHGYHDSLHYTSAWDLYLITKAALEHPMFMTVCDAASHTVPATNMSEERTLNNTNFLIRSGREYYNPDVHGVKTGSHSQAGNCLVTTAQHASMDLLCVILGADRTQDEKGIWWTYSFVYTDKLYNWAFDNFSYQVILKEDDAAGEAPVSLSSTDHVTLRPAQAVELLLPKGADLEELEKTVVLKSDPVEAPITEGDVLGSMTVSLDGEELAEVDLLAFTSVEASRIRVLWRDVKEFFSTTAAKAALGVVLVLAAVLGGWKLLFSRRRYRYGRSVGGGGRRGAYRG
;
A
#
# COMPACT_ATOMS: atom_id res chain seq x y z
N ARG A 1 2.44 6.27 -7.88
CA ARG A 1 2.23 5.08 -7.02
C ARG A 1 2.24 5.60 -5.60
N GLN A 2 1.08 5.59 -4.94
CA GLN A 2 1.03 5.73 -3.49
C GLN A 2 1.86 4.58 -2.92
N VAL A 3 2.94 4.91 -2.21
CA VAL A 3 3.47 3.98 -1.23
C VAL A 3 2.43 3.99 -0.12
N PRO A 4 1.77 2.87 0.19
CA PRO A 4 0.86 2.85 1.31
C PRO A 4 1.66 3.28 2.54
N ALA A 5 1.09 4.18 3.34
CA ALA A 5 1.63 4.48 4.66
C ALA A 5 1.87 3.14 5.34
N ARG A 6 3.11 2.88 5.75
CA ARG A 6 3.42 1.70 6.53
C ARG A 6 2.65 1.86 7.81
N ALA A 7 1.76 0.93 8.09
CA ALA A 7 0.91 1.00 9.24
C ALA A 7 1.76 1.18 10.50
N ALA A 8 1.48 2.23 11.28
CA ALA A 8 2.00 2.31 12.63
C ALA A 8 1.53 1.07 13.37
N GLY A 9 2.46 0.29 13.90
CA GLY A 9 2.12 -0.88 14.73
C GLY A 9 1.36 -0.45 15.98
N PRO A 10 0.62 -1.36 16.63
CA PRO A 10 -0.15 -1.07 17.83
C PRO A 10 0.69 -0.51 18.97
N ASP A 11 2.00 -0.73 18.94
CA ASP A 11 2.95 -0.22 19.94
C ASP A 11 3.01 1.31 19.99
N VAL A 12 2.76 2.00 18.86
CA VAL A 12 2.74 3.48 18.79
C VAL A 12 1.63 4.07 19.66
N TRP A 13 0.53 3.34 19.82
CA TRP A 13 -0.62 3.78 20.64
C TRP A 13 -0.60 3.21 22.05
N SER A 14 0.38 2.35 22.38
CA SER A 14 0.53 1.76 23.70
C SER A 14 0.70 2.86 24.76
N GLY A 15 -0.18 2.82 25.76
CA GLY A 15 -0.23 3.83 26.82
C GLY A 15 -0.97 5.13 26.45
N LYS A 16 -1.28 5.39 25.17
CA LYS A 16 -2.08 6.54 24.72
C LYS A 16 -3.58 6.22 24.69
N VAL A 17 -3.92 4.95 24.46
CA VAL A 17 -5.31 4.44 24.45
C VAL A 17 -5.38 3.18 25.30
N THR A 18 -6.50 2.98 26.01
CA THR A 18 -6.72 1.77 26.80
C THR A 18 -6.83 0.54 25.90
N ASP A 19 -6.11 -0.53 26.23
CA ASP A 19 -6.17 -1.81 25.51
C ASP A 19 -7.60 -2.37 25.51
N PRO A 20 -8.16 -2.73 24.33
CA PRO A 20 -9.49 -3.31 24.25
C PRO A 20 -9.57 -4.74 24.82
N GLN A 21 -8.45 -5.37 25.20
CA GLN A 21 -8.41 -6.71 25.83
C GLN A 21 -9.15 -7.78 25.02
N VAL A 22 -8.67 -8.06 23.82
CA VAL A 22 -9.15 -9.15 22.96
C VAL A 22 -8.47 -10.45 23.36
N GLN A 23 -9.25 -11.51 23.56
CA GLN A 23 -8.75 -12.84 23.95
C GLN A 23 -9.02 -13.84 22.79
N ALA A 24 -8.47 -13.56 21.61
CA ALA A 24 -8.43 -14.45 20.47
C ALA A 24 -6.99 -14.97 20.27
N LYS A 25 -6.78 -15.96 19.42
CA LYS A 25 -5.40 -16.40 19.09
C LYS A 25 -4.69 -15.33 18.27
N ALA A 26 -5.38 -14.70 17.31
CA ALA A 26 -4.89 -13.55 16.60
C ALA A 26 -6.03 -12.57 16.30
N ALA A 27 -5.70 -11.29 16.22
CA ALA A 27 -6.63 -10.23 15.83
C ALA A 27 -5.90 -9.12 15.08
N LEU A 28 -6.58 -8.49 14.13
CA LEU A 28 -6.06 -7.37 13.37
C LEU A 28 -7.20 -6.39 13.08
N LEU A 29 -6.96 -5.09 13.31
CA LEU A 29 -7.86 -4.00 12.92
C LEU A 29 -7.09 -2.99 12.11
N VAL A 30 -7.52 -2.74 10.89
CA VAL A 30 -6.84 -1.86 9.93
C VAL A 30 -7.80 -0.80 9.41
N ASP A 31 -7.32 0.43 9.32
CA ASP A 31 -7.99 1.49 8.56
C ASP A 31 -7.82 1.24 7.06
N ARG A 32 -8.93 1.04 6.36
CA ARG A 32 -8.93 0.73 4.91
C ARG A 32 -8.50 1.91 4.04
N LYS A 33 -8.70 3.11 4.53
CA LYS A 33 -8.37 4.35 3.80
C LYS A 33 -6.86 4.59 3.72
N THR A 34 -6.16 4.39 4.84
CA THR A 34 -4.73 4.66 4.94
C THR A 34 -3.86 3.40 4.97
N GLY A 35 -4.45 2.24 5.30
CA GLY A 35 -3.73 1.00 5.57
C GLY A 35 -3.10 0.96 6.97
N ALA A 36 -3.39 1.95 7.83
CA ALA A 36 -2.84 2.01 9.18
C ALA A 36 -3.40 0.88 10.06
N VAL A 37 -2.51 0.15 10.74
CA VAL A 37 -2.89 -0.84 11.76
C VAL A 37 -3.25 -0.11 13.05
N ILE A 38 -4.49 -0.29 13.51
CA ILE A 38 -5.01 0.33 14.74
C ILE A 38 -4.83 -0.62 15.92
N TYR A 39 -5.01 -1.92 15.68
CA TYR A 39 -4.84 -2.97 16.66
C TYR A 39 -4.26 -4.23 16.01
N ALA A 40 -3.32 -4.87 16.66
CA ALA A 40 -2.76 -6.16 16.25
C ALA A 40 -2.49 -7.05 17.46
N LEU A 41 -2.71 -8.33 17.28
CA LEU A 41 -2.43 -9.38 18.24
C LEU A 41 -2.02 -10.61 17.45
N ASN A 42 -0.75 -11.04 17.53
CA ASN A 42 -0.22 -12.23 16.84
C ASN A 42 -0.62 -12.29 15.35
N GLU A 43 -0.62 -11.17 14.68
CA GLU A 43 -1.18 -10.98 13.33
C GLU A 43 -0.47 -11.79 12.26
N HIS A 44 0.76 -12.23 12.52
CA HIS A 44 1.57 -13.05 11.61
C HIS A 44 1.62 -14.53 11.99
N ASP A 45 0.97 -14.94 13.09
CA ASP A 45 0.94 -16.33 13.50
C ASP A 45 0.18 -17.20 12.50
N GLU A 46 0.75 -18.35 12.15
CA GLU A 46 0.11 -19.36 11.31
C GLU A 46 -1.04 -20.04 12.08
N LEU A 47 -2.26 -19.79 11.65
CA LEU A 47 -3.48 -20.32 12.26
C LEU A 47 -4.41 -20.93 11.19
N TYR A 48 -5.31 -21.80 11.62
CA TYR A 48 -6.28 -22.39 10.72
C TYR A 48 -7.41 -21.41 10.38
N PRO A 49 -7.63 -21.09 9.09
CA PRO A 49 -8.64 -20.12 8.67
C PRO A 49 -10.07 -20.63 8.73
N ALA A 50 -10.27 -21.95 8.73
CA ALA A 50 -11.58 -22.54 8.45
C ALA A 50 -12.18 -21.93 7.17
N SER A 51 -13.49 -21.67 7.15
CA SER A 51 -14.19 -21.13 5.98
C SER A 51 -13.82 -19.70 5.56
N LEU A 52 -12.89 -19.02 6.25
CA LEU A 52 -12.33 -17.75 5.75
C LEU A 52 -11.54 -17.97 4.45
N THR A 53 -11.05 -19.20 4.20
CA THR A 53 -10.50 -19.66 2.92
C THR A 53 -11.35 -19.25 1.71
N LYS A 54 -12.66 -19.24 1.87
CA LYS A 54 -13.61 -18.92 0.80
C LYS A 54 -13.49 -17.48 0.29
N ILE A 55 -12.82 -16.59 1.04
CA ILE A 55 -12.50 -15.24 0.59
C ILE A 55 -11.55 -15.32 -0.61
N MET A 56 -10.49 -16.15 -0.54
CA MET A 56 -9.57 -16.39 -1.66
C MET A 56 -10.30 -17.06 -2.84
N THR A 57 -11.17 -18.03 -2.56
CA THR A 57 -11.96 -18.68 -3.61
C THR A 57 -12.86 -17.68 -4.33
N CYS A 58 -13.57 -16.83 -3.58
CA CYS A 58 -14.40 -15.76 -4.14
C CYS A 58 -13.56 -14.77 -4.96
N LEU A 59 -12.41 -14.32 -4.45
CA LEU A 59 -11.48 -13.44 -5.17
C LEU A 59 -11.13 -14.00 -6.54
N LEU A 60 -10.67 -15.25 -6.62
CA LEU A 60 -10.29 -15.88 -7.89
C LEU A 60 -11.46 -16.04 -8.88
N VAL A 61 -12.67 -16.24 -8.36
CA VAL A 61 -13.90 -16.27 -9.19
C VAL A 61 -14.16 -14.88 -9.78
N LEU A 62 -14.07 -13.82 -8.96
CA LEU A 62 -14.31 -12.45 -9.39
C LEU A 62 -13.23 -11.95 -10.37
N GLU A 63 -11.97 -12.29 -10.13
CA GLU A 63 -10.90 -12.05 -11.09
C GLU A 63 -11.17 -12.73 -12.44
N ALA A 64 -11.64 -13.98 -12.43
CA ALA A 64 -12.00 -14.69 -13.66
C ALA A 64 -13.19 -14.03 -14.41
N ILE A 65 -14.10 -13.39 -13.69
CA ILE A 65 -15.21 -12.62 -14.27
C ILE A 65 -14.70 -11.33 -14.89
N ASP A 66 -13.86 -10.58 -14.18
CA ASP A 66 -13.30 -9.32 -14.66
C ASP A 66 -12.38 -9.50 -15.88
N GLU A 67 -11.67 -10.62 -15.95
CA GLU A 67 -10.89 -11.05 -17.11
C GLU A 67 -11.75 -11.56 -18.29
N GLY A 68 -13.05 -11.67 -18.11
CA GLY A 68 -13.99 -12.15 -19.14
C GLY A 68 -13.95 -13.65 -19.40
N ARG A 69 -13.25 -14.43 -18.55
CA ARG A 69 -13.18 -15.91 -18.63
C ARG A 69 -14.44 -16.58 -18.07
N LEU A 70 -15.19 -15.88 -17.23
CA LEU A 70 -16.40 -16.33 -16.59
C LEU A 70 -17.45 -15.21 -16.62
N LYS A 71 -18.75 -15.56 -16.48
CA LYS A 71 -19.85 -14.59 -16.35
C LYS A 71 -20.72 -14.95 -15.18
N LEU A 72 -21.26 -13.97 -14.46
CA LEU A 72 -22.21 -14.20 -13.35
C LEU A 72 -23.41 -15.04 -13.77
N SER A 73 -23.98 -14.76 -14.95
CA SER A 73 -25.14 -15.50 -15.50
C SER A 73 -24.80 -16.85 -16.15
N GLN A 74 -23.53 -17.25 -16.12
CA GLN A 74 -23.11 -18.52 -16.72
C GLN A 74 -23.57 -19.68 -15.85
N GLU A 75 -24.28 -20.62 -16.46
CA GLU A 75 -24.69 -21.86 -15.81
C GLU A 75 -23.51 -22.80 -15.63
N VAL A 76 -23.47 -23.45 -14.48
CA VAL A 76 -22.51 -24.46 -14.07
C VAL A 76 -23.24 -25.65 -13.55
N THR A 77 -22.92 -26.84 -14.06
CA THR A 77 -23.43 -28.10 -13.55
C THR A 77 -22.51 -28.62 -12.46
N ALA A 78 -23.04 -28.94 -11.29
CA ALA A 78 -22.31 -29.61 -10.23
C ALA A 78 -21.91 -31.02 -10.70
N THR A 79 -20.63 -31.26 -10.88
CA THR A 79 -20.11 -32.56 -11.34
C THR A 79 -19.92 -33.50 -10.14
N PRO A 80 -19.99 -34.81 -10.31
CA PRO A 80 -19.62 -35.74 -9.23
C PRO A 80 -18.20 -35.55 -8.73
N THR A 81 -17.27 -35.20 -9.64
CA THR A 81 -15.85 -34.98 -9.31
C THR A 81 -15.62 -33.75 -8.43
N ALA A 82 -16.38 -32.66 -8.65
CA ALA A 82 -16.32 -31.47 -7.78
C ALA A 82 -16.80 -31.77 -6.36
N LEU A 83 -17.73 -32.73 -6.20
CA LEU A 83 -18.29 -33.09 -4.91
C LEU A 83 -17.55 -34.25 -4.21
N GLU A 84 -16.60 -34.87 -4.89
CA GLU A 84 -15.83 -35.98 -4.34
C GLU A 84 -14.94 -35.50 -3.16
N GLY A 85 -14.98 -36.31 -2.08
CA GLY A 85 -14.13 -36.04 -0.90
C GLY A 85 -14.61 -34.93 0.03
N LEU A 86 -15.79 -34.32 -0.25
CA LEU A 86 -16.39 -33.36 0.67
C LEU A 86 -16.87 -34.08 1.94
N ALA A 87 -16.57 -33.47 3.09
CA ALA A 87 -16.97 -34.03 4.38
C ALA A 87 -18.46 -33.86 4.62
N GLU A 88 -19.11 -34.93 5.17
CA GLU A 88 -20.57 -34.96 5.45
C GLU A 88 -20.98 -33.91 6.51
N ASP A 89 -20.09 -33.54 7.42
CA ASP A 89 -20.28 -32.51 8.46
C ASP A 89 -19.93 -31.10 8.01
N GLY A 90 -19.54 -30.92 6.73
CA GLY A 90 -19.20 -29.65 6.15
C GLY A 90 -20.43 -28.72 5.95
N SER A 91 -20.21 -27.42 5.91
CA SER A 91 -21.27 -26.46 5.57
C SER A 91 -21.72 -26.66 4.13
N THR A 92 -23.04 -26.68 3.92
CA THR A 92 -23.69 -27.02 2.63
C THR A 92 -24.87 -26.10 2.33
N ALA A 93 -25.13 -25.87 1.06
CA ALA A 93 -26.38 -25.31 0.52
C ALA A 93 -27.28 -26.43 -0.03
N GLY A 94 -26.87 -27.71 0.09
CA GLY A 94 -27.58 -28.87 -0.40
C GLY A 94 -27.52 -29.03 -1.92
N ILE A 95 -26.43 -28.64 -2.55
CA ILE A 95 -26.23 -28.80 -4.00
C ILE A 95 -25.83 -30.26 -4.28
N GLU A 96 -26.56 -30.93 -5.18
CA GLU A 96 -26.30 -32.31 -5.56
C GLU A 96 -25.65 -32.42 -6.95
N ALA A 97 -25.04 -33.57 -7.23
CA ALA A 97 -24.44 -33.82 -8.53
C ALA A 97 -25.50 -33.80 -9.65
N GLY A 98 -25.23 -33.03 -10.71
CA GLY A 98 -26.18 -32.80 -11.81
C GLY A 98 -27.05 -31.56 -11.65
N GLU A 99 -27.01 -30.91 -10.49
CA GLU A 99 -27.73 -29.65 -10.29
C GLU A 99 -27.03 -28.51 -11.07
N ILE A 100 -27.84 -27.62 -11.65
CA ILE A 100 -27.37 -26.50 -12.48
C ILE A 100 -27.70 -25.19 -11.76
N LEU A 101 -26.68 -24.42 -11.45
CA LEU A 101 -26.77 -23.08 -10.86
C LEU A 101 -25.96 -22.10 -11.68
N THR A 102 -26.28 -20.81 -11.60
CA THR A 102 -25.41 -19.76 -12.15
C THR A 102 -24.19 -19.56 -11.27
N VAL A 103 -23.14 -18.96 -11.83
CA VAL A 103 -21.94 -18.53 -11.07
C VAL A 103 -22.35 -17.60 -9.94
N GLU A 104 -23.30 -16.69 -10.17
CA GLU A 104 -23.81 -15.77 -9.16
C GLU A 104 -24.45 -16.54 -7.98
N GLU A 105 -25.33 -17.51 -8.26
CA GLU A 105 -25.97 -18.32 -7.22
C GLU A 105 -24.93 -19.14 -6.43
N LEU A 106 -23.93 -19.67 -7.11
CA LEU A 106 -22.82 -20.37 -6.45
C LEU A 106 -21.99 -19.46 -5.54
N LEU A 107 -21.77 -18.19 -5.92
CA LEU A 107 -21.10 -17.20 -5.06
C LEU A 107 -21.94 -16.90 -3.81
N TYR A 108 -23.27 -16.77 -3.93
CA TYR A 108 -24.14 -16.62 -2.76
C TYR A 108 -24.13 -17.88 -1.87
N CYS A 109 -24.18 -19.08 -2.43
CA CYS A 109 -24.00 -20.30 -1.66
C CYS A 109 -22.66 -20.36 -0.93
N LEU A 110 -21.59 -19.97 -1.60
CA LEU A 110 -20.22 -19.94 -1.06
C LEU A 110 -20.09 -19.00 0.14
N MET A 111 -20.56 -17.77 0.00
CA MET A 111 -20.28 -16.71 0.98
C MET A 111 -21.35 -16.59 2.05
N VAL A 112 -22.63 -16.74 1.72
CA VAL A 112 -23.76 -16.52 2.65
C VAL A 112 -23.93 -17.70 3.62
N VAL A 113 -24.03 -18.92 3.13
CA VAL A 113 -24.19 -20.13 3.98
C VAL A 113 -22.91 -20.94 4.09
N SER A 114 -21.81 -20.45 3.47
CA SER A 114 -20.50 -21.09 3.56
C SER A 114 -20.44 -22.49 2.90
N ALA A 115 -21.23 -22.73 1.85
CA ALA A 115 -21.30 -24.03 1.18
C ALA A 115 -19.93 -24.49 0.64
N ASN A 116 -19.45 -25.65 1.07
CA ASN A 116 -18.19 -26.23 0.64
C ASN A 116 -18.24 -26.69 -0.81
N GLU A 117 -19.37 -27.33 -1.19
CA GLU A 117 -19.61 -27.81 -2.54
C GLU A 117 -19.63 -26.66 -3.57
N ALA A 118 -20.13 -25.48 -3.21
CA ALA A 118 -20.11 -24.32 -4.09
C ALA A 118 -18.67 -23.90 -4.39
N GLY A 119 -17.79 -23.95 -3.38
CA GLY A 119 -16.35 -23.67 -3.56
C GLY A 119 -15.68 -24.68 -4.51
N ALA A 120 -15.97 -25.97 -4.33
CA ALA A 120 -15.39 -27.02 -5.16
C ALA A 120 -15.90 -26.99 -6.61
N ILE A 121 -17.20 -26.71 -6.82
CA ILE A 121 -17.82 -26.55 -8.15
C ILE A 121 -17.20 -25.36 -8.90
N LEU A 122 -17.05 -24.21 -8.23
CA LEU A 122 -16.42 -23.03 -8.82
C LEU A 122 -14.93 -23.27 -9.12
N ALA A 123 -14.22 -23.95 -8.23
CA ALA A 123 -12.83 -24.32 -8.41
C ALA A 123 -12.62 -25.19 -9.64
N GLU A 124 -13.39 -26.27 -9.78
CA GLU A 124 -13.33 -27.15 -10.94
C GLU A 124 -13.70 -26.39 -12.24
N LYS A 125 -14.73 -25.53 -12.18
CA LYS A 125 -15.17 -24.73 -13.31
C LYS A 125 -14.07 -23.78 -13.85
N ILE A 126 -13.28 -23.19 -12.96
CA ILE A 126 -12.25 -22.19 -13.35
C ILE A 126 -10.97 -22.86 -13.81
N SER A 127 -10.55 -23.93 -13.13
CA SER A 127 -9.23 -24.53 -13.30
C SER A 127 -9.25 -25.96 -13.85
N GLY A 128 -10.42 -26.53 -14.11
CA GLY A 128 -10.59 -27.90 -14.62
C GLY A 128 -10.48 -28.99 -13.55
N SER A 129 -9.92 -28.68 -12.38
CA SER A 129 -9.90 -29.56 -11.21
C SER A 129 -9.74 -28.71 -9.92
N VAL A 130 -10.12 -29.30 -8.78
CA VAL A 130 -9.93 -28.70 -7.45
C VAL A 130 -8.42 -28.49 -7.17
N ASP A 131 -7.60 -29.49 -7.47
CA ASP A 131 -6.13 -29.41 -7.23
C ASP A 131 -5.49 -28.26 -8.00
N SER A 132 -5.79 -28.12 -9.29
CA SER A 132 -5.27 -27.00 -10.12
C SER A 132 -5.76 -25.65 -9.62
N PHE A 133 -6.94 -25.59 -8.99
CA PHE A 133 -7.42 -24.36 -8.37
C PHE A 133 -6.68 -24.06 -7.08
N VAL A 134 -6.35 -25.06 -6.27
CA VAL A 134 -5.55 -24.91 -5.04
C VAL A 134 -4.14 -24.39 -5.38
N ASP A 135 -3.50 -24.92 -6.43
CA ASP A 135 -2.23 -24.38 -6.92
C ASP A 135 -2.34 -22.88 -7.26
N ARG A 136 -3.45 -22.50 -7.89
CA ARG A 136 -3.73 -21.09 -8.22
C ARG A 136 -3.99 -20.24 -6.97
N MET A 137 -4.69 -20.78 -5.95
CA MET A 137 -4.89 -20.09 -4.67
C MET A 137 -3.55 -19.77 -4.01
N ASN A 138 -2.62 -20.73 -3.96
CA ASN A 138 -1.30 -20.55 -3.38
C ASN A 138 -0.44 -19.57 -4.18
N ALA A 139 -0.45 -19.66 -5.51
CA ALA A 139 0.24 -18.70 -6.36
C ALA A 139 -0.30 -17.27 -6.15
N ARG A 140 -1.63 -17.12 -6.04
CA ARG A 140 -2.24 -15.80 -5.82
C ARG A 140 -1.91 -15.24 -4.43
N ALA A 141 -1.86 -16.07 -3.41
CA ALA A 141 -1.42 -15.66 -2.07
C ALA A 141 0.02 -15.11 -2.11
N GLU A 142 0.94 -15.78 -2.79
CA GLU A 142 2.32 -15.31 -2.98
C GLU A 142 2.37 -13.96 -3.73
N GLU A 143 1.59 -13.80 -4.82
CA GLU A 143 1.49 -12.54 -5.57
C GLU A 143 0.95 -11.37 -4.71
N LEU A 144 0.08 -11.66 -3.74
CA LEU A 144 -0.45 -10.66 -2.81
C LEU A 144 0.51 -10.32 -1.67
N GLY A 145 1.65 -11.04 -1.57
CA GLY A 145 2.64 -10.85 -0.52
C GLY A 145 2.29 -11.57 0.79
N CYS A 146 1.47 -12.62 0.73
CA CYS A 146 1.17 -13.47 1.88
C CYS A 146 2.39 -14.35 2.19
N GLU A 147 2.93 -14.23 3.39
CA GLU A 147 4.13 -14.97 3.82
C GLU A 147 3.80 -16.18 4.70
N ASN A 148 2.60 -16.19 5.31
CA ASN A 148 2.17 -17.19 6.29
C ASN A 148 0.87 -17.88 5.85
N THR A 149 0.73 -18.18 4.54
CA THR A 149 -0.48 -18.77 3.99
C THR A 149 -0.17 -19.96 3.10
N HIS A 150 -0.91 -21.04 3.31
CA HIS A 150 -0.92 -22.20 2.44
C HIS A 150 -2.30 -22.84 2.42
N PHE A 151 -2.86 -23.01 1.23
CA PHE A 151 -4.18 -23.62 1.01
C PHE A 151 -4.05 -25.06 0.53
N MET A 152 -4.92 -25.94 1.06
CA MET A 152 -5.05 -27.34 0.67
C MET A 152 -6.37 -27.66 -0.03
N ASN A 153 -7.35 -26.76 0.09
CA ASN A 153 -8.67 -26.90 -0.52
C ASN A 153 -9.35 -25.53 -0.67
N PRO A 154 -10.41 -25.40 -1.51
CA PRO A 154 -11.04 -24.10 -1.78
C PRO A 154 -12.09 -23.67 -0.74
N HIS A 155 -12.34 -24.45 0.30
CA HIS A 155 -13.45 -24.23 1.23
C HIS A 155 -13.05 -24.10 2.70
N GLY A 156 -11.80 -24.49 3.06
CA GLY A 156 -11.28 -24.36 4.42
C GLY A 156 -11.65 -25.50 5.35
N TYR A 157 -12.01 -26.68 4.83
CA TYR A 157 -12.08 -27.88 5.65
C TYR A 157 -10.68 -28.21 6.18
N HIS A 158 -10.62 -28.71 7.41
CA HIS A 158 -9.37 -28.86 8.12
C HIS A 158 -8.36 -29.79 7.42
N ASP A 159 -7.15 -29.26 7.27
CA ASP A 159 -5.93 -29.99 6.94
C ASP A 159 -4.79 -29.35 7.75
N SER A 160 -3.84 -30.14 8.22
CA SER A 160 -2.72 -29.64 9.03
C SER A 160 -1.78 -28.70 8.29
N LEU A 161 -1.77 -28.74 6.95
CA LEU A 161 -0.99 -27.87 6.07
C LEU A 161 -1.83 -26.70 5.51
N HIS A 162 -3.08 -26.56 5.94
CA HIS A 162 -3.97 -25.48 5.52
C HIS A 162 -4.01 -24.39 6.58
N TYR A 163 -3.18 -23.35 6.41
CA TYR A 163 -3.02 -22.28 7.38
C TYR A 163 -2.96 -20.90 6.71
N THR A 164 -3.14 -19.88 7.50
CA THR A 164 -3.01 -18.45 7.13
C THR A 164 -2.72 -17.63 8.38
N SER A 165 -2.47 -16.32 8.21
CA SER A 165 -2.36 -15.36 9.30
C SER A 165 -3.46 -14.29 9.22
N ALA A 166 -3.66 -13.52 10.30
CA ALA A 166 -4.60 -12.40 10.27
C ALA A 166 -4.14 -11.31 9.28
N TRP A 167 -2.84 -11.11 9.16
CA TRP A 167 -2.25 -10.18 8.18
C TRP A 167 -2.50 -10.63 6.74
N ASP A 168 -2.25 -11.88 6.43
CA ASP A 168 -2.44 -12.41 5.08
C ASP A 168 -3.93 -12.40 4.68
N LEU A 169 -4.83 -12.70 5.62
CA LEU A 169 -6.28 -12.56 5.37
C LEU A 169 -6.68 -11.11 5.12
N TYR A 170 -6.03 -10.14 5.77
CA TYR A 170 -6.21 -8.72 5.43
C TYR A 170 -5.79 -8.45 4.00
N LEU A 171 -4.61 -8.92 3.54
CA LEU A 171 -4.15 -8.73 2.17
C LEU A 171 -5.10 -9.35 1.14
N ILE A 172 -5.54 -10.58 1.37
CA ILE A 172 -6.49 -11.29 0.51
C ILE A 172 -7.85 -10.58 0.48
N THR A 173 -8.36 -10.17 1.64
CA THR A 173 -9.65 -9.46 1.73
C THR A 173 -9.57 -8.08 1.08
N LYS A 174 -8.46 -7.36 1.26
CA LYS A 174 -8.22 -6.07 0.60
C LYS A 174 -8.29 -6.21 -0.92
N ALA A 175 -7.65 -7.24 -1.49
CA ALA A 175 -7.73 -7.51 -2.93
C ALA A 175 -9.16 -7.85 -3.36
N ALA A 176 -9.88 -8.66 -2.59
CA ALA A 176 -11.27 -9.02 -2.90
C ALA A 176 -12.22 -7.81 -2.87
N LEU A 177 -11.97 -6.84 -1.99
CA LEU A 177 -12.77 -5.61 -1.86
C LEU A 177 -12.63 -4.65 -3.06
N GLU A 178 -11.63 -4.82 -3.92
CA GLU A 178 -11.52 -4.07 -5.18
C GLU A 178 -12.61 -4.47 -6.20
N HIS A 179 -13.25 -5.63 -6.00
CA HIS A 179 -14.33 -6.14 -6.85
C HIS A 179 -15.70 -5.77 -6.29
N PRO A 180 -16.49 -4.90 -6.94
CA PRO A 180 -17.78 -4.43 -6.41
C PRO A 180 -18.76 -5.56 -6.07
N MET A 181 -18.73 -6.67 -6.83
CA MET A 181 -19.59 -7.83 -6.59
C MET A 181 -19.27 -8.56 -5.28
N PHE A 182 -18.03 -8.44 -4.79
CA PHE A 182 -17.62 -9.09 -3.54
C PHE A 182 -18.50 -8.68 -2.36
N MET A 183 -18.62 -7.39 -2.09
CA MET A 183 -19.46 -6.90 -0.99
C MET A 183 -20.95 -7.09 -1.26
N THR A 184 -21.39 -7.04 -2.52
CA THR A 184 -22.79 -7.34 -2.89
C THR A 184 -23.20 -8.73 -2.39
N VAL A 185 -22.31 -9.72 -2.53
CA VAL A 185 -22.56 -11.10 -2.08
C VAL A 185 -22.33 -11.24 -0.56
N CYS A 186 -21.22 -10.71 -0.04
CA CYS A 186 -20.82 -10.94 1.35
C CYS A 186 -21.72 -10.21 2.36
N ASP A 187 -22.27 -9.04 1.99
CA ASP A 187 -23.12 -8.22 2.88
C ASP A 187 -24.62 -8.59 2.78
N ALA A 188 -24.95 -9.58 1.96
CA ALA A 188 -26.32 -10.09 1.90
C ALA A 188 -26.69 -10.83 3.20
N ALA A 189 -27.58 -10.24 4.01
CA ALA A 189 -28.09 -10.87 5.24
C ALA A 189 -28.84 -12.17 4.94
N SER A 190 -29.47 -12.26 3.78
CA SER A 190 -30.11 -13.47 3.21
C SER A 190 -30.18 -13.36 1.69
N HIS A 191 -30.23 -14.49 1.01
CA HIS A 191 -30.43 -14.59 -0.43
C HIS A 191 -31.35 -15.78 -0.77
N THR A 192 -32.19 -15.62 -1.78
CA THR A 192 -33.06 -16.71 -2.24
C THR A 192 -32.55 -17.22 -3.58
N VAL A 193 -32.03 -18.44 -3.60
CA VAL A 193 -31.67 -19.16 -4.82
C VAL A 193 -32.95 -19.66 -5.47
N PRO A 194 -33.24 -19.32 -6.73
CA PRO A 194 -34.41 -19.82 -7.45
C PRO A 194 -34.44 -21.35 -7.54
N ALA A 195 -35.61 -21.93 -7.85
CA ALA A 195 -35.70 -23.33 -8.16
C ALA A 195 -34.80 -23.71 -9.33
N THR A 196 -34.09 -24.85 -9.20
CA THR A 196 -33.16 -25.38 -10.19
C THR A 196 -33.81 -26.57 -10.94
N ASN A 197 -33.01 -27.26 -11.75
CA ASN A 197 -33.46 -28.52 -12.39
C ASN A 197 -33.65 -29.66 -11.40
N MET A 198 -33.19 -29.55 -10.14
CA MET A 198 -33.20 -30.61 -9.14
C MET A 198 -33.78 -30.21 -7.78
N SER A 199 -33.92 -28.91 -7.51
CA SER A 199 -34.31 -28.41 -6.20
C SER A 199 -35.35 -27.31 -6.31
N GLU A 200 -36.27 -27.25 -5.35
CA GLU A 200 -37.11 -26.07 -5.13
C GLU A 200 -36.29 -24.86 -4.71
N GLU A 201 -36.91 -23.66 -4.71
CA GLU A 201 -36.19 -22.45 -4.23
C GLU A 201 -35.71 -22.65 -2.78
N ARG A 202 -34.56 -22.10 -2.47
CA ARG A 202 -33.98 -22.18 -1.13
C ARG A 202 -33.51 -20.80 -0.64
N THR A 203 -33.85 -20.48 0.61
CA THR A 203 -33.38 -19.23 1.24
C THR A 203 -32.13 -19.51 2.03
N LEU A 204 -31.04 -18.82 1.62
CA LEU A 204 -29.75 -18.79 2.31
C LEU A 204 -29.79 -17.70 3.38
N ASN A 205 -29.33 -18.01 4.58
CA ASN A 205 -29.18 -17.03 5.66
C ASN A 205 -27.72 -16.85 6.01
N ASN A 206 -27.24 -15.61 6.05
CA ASN A 206 -25.82 -15.34 6.31
C ASN A 206 -25.42 -15.87 7.70
N THR A 207 -24.25 -16.50 7.74
CA THR A 207 -23.65 -17.01 8.98
C THR A 207 -23.10 -15.90 9.87
N ASN A 208 -22.89 -14.70 9.33
CA ASN A 208 -22.46 -13.54 10.10
C ASN A 208 -23.67 -12.87 10.79
N PHE A 209 -23.75 -13.03 12.10
CA PHE A 209 -24.84 -12.44 12.89
C PHE A 209 -24.71 -10.95 13.11
N LEU A 210 -23.53 -10.37 12.91
CA LEU A 210 -23.34 -8.91 13.01
C LEU A 210 -24.13 -8.14 11.93
N ILE A 211 -24.35 -8.73 10.74
CA ILE A 211 -25.07 -8.07 9.63
C ILE A 211 -26.56 -8.44 9.58
N ARG A 212 -27.04 -9.31 10.46
CA ARG A 212 -28.42 -9.80 10.44
C ARG A 212 -29.28 -9.07 11.48
N SER A 213 -30.12 -8.16 11.01
CA SER A 213 -31.07 -7.44 11.86
C SER A 213 -31.94 -8.42 12.71
N GLY A 214 -32.07 -8.09 14.00
CA GLY A 214 -32.80 -8.91 14.96
C GLY A 214 -32.02 -10.07 15.59
N ARG A 215 -30.71 -10.21 15.27
CA ARG A 215 -29.82 -11.11 15.99
C ARG A 215 -29.10 -10.37 17.13
N GLU A 216 -28.63 -11.13 18.13
CA GLU A 216 -28.04 -10.63 19.36
C GLU A 216 -26.75 -9.81 19.15
N TYR A 217 -26.02 -10.07 18.06
CA TYR A 217 -24.77 -9.38 17.73
C TYR A 217 -24.94 -8.27 16.70
N TYR A 218 -26.18 -8.01 16.22
CA TYR A 218 -26.39 -7.06 15.12
C TYR A 218 -25.78 -5.70 15.40
N ASN A 219 -24.91 -5.24 14.49
CA ASN A 219 -24.33 -3.92 14.50
C ASN A 219 -24.52 -3.28 13.11
N PRO A 220 -25.26 -2.15 13.01
CA PRO A 220 -25.61 -1.53 11.72
C PRO A 220 -24.40 -0.94 10.99
N ASP A 221 -23.28 -0.72 11.67
CA ASP A 221 -22.06 -0.19 11.07
C ASP A 221 -21.19 -1.29 10.44
N VAL A 222 -21.51 -2.59 10.72
CA VAL A 222 -20.72 -3.74 10.25
C VAL A 222 -21.27 -4.28 8.95
N HIS A 223 -20.37 -4.62 8.02
CA HIS A 223 -20.66 -5.13 6.68
C HIS A 223 -19.82 -6.37 6.36
N GLY A 224 -20.46 -7.37 5.75
CA GLY A 224 -19.81 -8.61 5.29
C GLY A 224 -19.01 -9.28 6.41
N VAL A 225 -17.92 -9.96 6.23
CA VAL A 225 -17.41 -10.55 4.98
C VAL A 225 -17.60 -12.07 5.05
N LYS A 226 -17.01 -12.72 6.07
CA LYS A 226 -17.05 -14.18 6.20
C LYS A 226 -16.80 -14.66 7.63
N THR A 227 -17.53 -15.68 8.04
CA THR A 227 -17.29 -16.47 9.26
C THR A 227 -16.54 -17.77 8.93
N GLY A 228 -15.82 -18.30 9.90
CA GLY A 228 -15.19 -19.60 9.82
C GLY A 228 -15.18 -20.29 11.18
N SER A 229 -15.37 -21.60 11.23
CA SER A 229 -15.23 -22.36 12.46
C SER A 229 -15.06 -23.86 12.20
N HIS A 230 -14.20 -24.47 12.96
CA HIS A 230 -14.11 -25.92 13.22
C HIS A 230 -13.31 -26.11 14.52
N SER A 231 -13.28 -27.34 15.02
CA SER A 231 -12.72 -27.67 16.36
C SER A 231 -11.26 -27.20 16.56
N GLN A 232 -10.43 -27.25 15.52
CA GLN A 232 -9.02 -26.85 15.59
C GLN A 232 -8.80 -25.34 15.37
N ALA A 233 -9.66 -24.72 14.51
CA ALA A 233 -9.56 -23.29 14.24
C ALA A 233 -10.15 -22.41 15.34
N GLY A 234 -11.12 -22.91 16.10
CA GLY A 234 -11.98 -22.04 16.91
C GLY A 234 -12.95 -21.26 16.04
N ASN A 235 -13.35 -20.07 16.48
CA ASN A 235 -14.25 -19.20 15.73
C ASN A 235 -13.44 -18.05 15.11
N CYS A 236 -13.58 -17.91 13.80
CA CYS A 236 -12.88 -16.94 12.98
C CYS A 236 -13.88 -16.02 12.29
N LEU A 237 -13.49 -14.77 12.05
CA LEU A 237 -14.34 -13.77 11.45
C LEU A 237 -13.53 -12.70 10.72
N VAL A 238 -13.94 -12.36 9.51
CA VAL A 238 -13.49 -11.15 8.81
C VAL A 238 -14.74 -10.30 8.55
N THR A 239 -14.62 -9.01 8.85
CA THR A 239 -15.67 -8.00 8.60
C THR A 239 -15.06 -6.68 8.18
N THR A 240 -15.90 -5.80 7.60
CA THR A 240 -15.62 -4.37 7.51
C THR A 240 -16.64 -3.59 8.35
N ALA A 241 -16.32 -2.37 8.71
CA ALA A 241 -17.27 -1.48 9.37
C ALA A 241 -17.04 -0.04 8.94
N GLN A 242 -18.15 0.69 8.79
CA GLN A 242 -18.12 2.11 8.46
C GLN A 242 -18.90 2.91 9.50
N HIS A 243 -18.24 3.87 10.14
CA HIS A 243 -18.88 4.80 11.05
C HIS A 243 -18.31 6.20 10.85
N ALA A 244 -19.17 7.19 10.58
CA ALA A 244 -18.78 8.54 10.19
C ALA A 244 -17.81 8.50 8.97
N SER A 245 -16.57 8.95 9.15
CA SER A 245 -15.53 8.93 8.10
C SER A 245 -14.59 7.73 8.16
N MET A 246 -14.69 6.90 9.22
CA MET A 246 -13.83 5.72 9.38
C MET A 246 -14.36 4.55 8.59
N ASP A 247 -13.45 3.82 7.95
CA ASP A 247 -13.71 2.60 7.19
C ASP A 247 -12.65 1.55 7.57
N LEU A 248 -13.07 0.60 8.39
CA LEU A 248 -12.20 -0.35 9.07
C LEU A 248 -12.40 -1.77 8.56
N LEU A 249 -11.33 -2.57 8.60
CA LEU A 249 -11.37 -4.02 8.38
C LEU A 249 -10.85 -4.71 9.63
N CYS A 250 -11.62 -5.70 10.12
CA CYS A 250 -11.28 -6.50 11.28
C CYS A 250 -11.14 -7.97 10.90
N VAL A 251 -10.07 -8.60 11.39
CA VAL A 251 -9.83 -10.05 11.32
C VAL A 251 -9.70 -10.59 12.73
N ILE A 252 -10.47 -11.61 13.06
CA ILE A 252 -10.36 -12.37 14.31
C ILE A 252 -10.12 -13.83 13.96
N LEU A 253 -9.07 -14.45 14.54
CA LEU A 253 -8.77 -15.86 14.41
C LEU A 253 -8.72 -16.54 15.78
N GLY A 254 -9.33 -17.74 15.85
CA GLY A 254 -9.19 -18.61 17.00
C GLY A 254 -9.86 -18.10 18.27
N ALA A 255 -10.97 -17.37 18.14
CA ALA A 255 -11.77 -16.98 19.30
C ALA A 255 -12.59 -18.15 19.86
N ASP A 256 -12.87 -18.11 21.15
CA ASP A 256 -13.65 -19.13 21.84
C ASP A 256 -15.16 -19.01 21.57
N ARG A 257 -15.87 -20.09 21.91
CA ARG A 257 -17.31 -20.10 22.08
C ARG A 257 -17.62 -20.73 23.42
N THR A 258 -18.23 -19.98 24.32
CA THR A 258 -18.52 -20.41 25.69
C THR A 258 -19.97 -20.20 26.06
N GLN A 259 -20.43 -20.95 27.04
CA GLN A 259 -21.78 -20.80 27.60
C GLN A 259 -21.68 -20.02 28.92
N ASP A 260 -22.55 -19.02 29.08
CA ASP A 260 -22.63 -18.26 30.34
C ASP A 260 -23.41 -19.04 31.41
N GLU A 261 -23.47 -18.46 32.63
CA GLU A 261 -24.20 -19.04 33.77
C GLU A 261 -25.70 -19.24 33.52
N LYS A 262 -26.27 -18.55 32.53
CA LYS A 262 -27.68 -18.65 32.13
C LYS A 262 -27.90 -19.66 31.01
N GLY A 263 -26.85 -20.33 30.55
CA GLY A 263 -26.91 -21.29 29.45
C GLY A 263 -26.90 -20.65 28.04
N ILE A 264 -26.62 -19.34 27.93
CA ILE A 264 -26.55 -18.64 26.65
C ILE A 264 -25.16 -18.83 26.05
N TRP A 265 -25.11 -19.25 24.78
CA TRP A 265 -23.88 -19.42 24.06
C TRP A 265 -23.36 -18.06 23.48
N TRP A 266 -22.13 -17.71 23.81
CA TRP A 266 -21.44 -16.56 23.27
C TRP A 266 -20.35 -16.98 22.31
N THR A 267 -20.39 -16.43 21.08
CA THR A 267 -19.36 -16.62 20.07
C THR A 267 -18.46 -15.39 20.06
N TYR A 268 -17.29 -15.54 20.64
CA TYR A 268 -16.42 -14.38 20.94
C TYR A 268 -15.80 -13.72 19.72
N SER A 269 -15.76 -14.37 18.55
CA SER A 269 -15.38 -13.69 17.33
C SER A 269 -16.30 -12.50 17.00
N PHE A 270 -17.62 -12.63 17.24
CA PHE A 270 -18.56 -11.49 17.11
C PHE A 270 -18.37 -10.45 18.21
N VAL A 271 -18.21 -10.89 19.45
CA VAL A 271 -18.04 -10.01 20.62
C VAL A 271 -16.78 -9.17 20.47
N TYR A 272 -15.64 -9.77 20.10
CA TYR A 272 -14.38 -9.04 19.96
C TYR A 272 -14.38 -8.13 18.74
N THR A 273 -14.99 -8.53 17.64
CA THR A 273 -15.16 -7.67 16.46
C THR A 273 -15.95 -6.41 16.80
N ASP A 274 -17.11 -6.55 17.43
CA ASP A 274 -17.94 -5.42 17.86
C ASP A 274 -17.20 -4.53 18.86
N LYS A 275 -16.51 -5.14 19.82
CA LYS A 275 -15.69 -4.43 20.81
C LYS A 275 -14.57 -3.62 20.18
N LEU A 276 -13.85 -4.19 19.20
CA LEU A 276 -12.75 -3.51 18.49
C LEU A 276 -13.26 -2.32 17.68
N TYR A 277 -14.38 -2.48 16.97
CA TYR A 277 -14.97 -1.38 16.22
C TYR A 277 -15.41 -0.24 17.11
N ASN A 278 -16.20 -0.52 18.15
CA ASN A 278 -16.65 0.49 19.11
C ASN A 278 -15.46 1.18 19.79
N TRP A 279 -14.45 0.40 20.20
CA TRP A 279 -13.23 0.94 20.77
C TRP A 279 -12.49 1.88 19.80
N ALA A 280 -12.36 1.51 18.53
CA ALA A 280 -11.72 2.34 17.53
C ALA A 280 -12.53 3.62 17.25
N PHE A 281 -13.85 3.50 17.07
CA PHE A 281 -14.73 4.65 16.84
C PHE A 281 -14.76 5.63 18.02
N ASP A 282 -14.66 5.13 19.26
CA ASP A 282 -14.65 5.95 20.45
C ASP A 282 -13.31 6.67 20.68
N ASN A 283 -12.21 6.06 20.30
CA ASN A 283 -10.86 6.52 20.67
C ASN A 283 -10.07 7.16 19.52
N PHE A 284 -10.44 6.97 18.25
CA PHE A 284 -9.68 7.49 17.11
C PHE A 284 -10.50 8.47 16.28
N SER A 285 -9.81 9.33 15.54
CA SER A 285 -10.39 10.22 14.54
C SER A 285 -9.35 10.61 13.51
N TYR A 286 -9.79 10.90 12.29
CA TYR A 286 -8.89 11.50 11.29
C TYR A 286 -8.52 12.93 11.70
N GLN A 287 -7.24 13.22 11.56
CA GLN A 287 -6.68 14.53 11.82
C GLN A 287 -5.85 14.97 10.62
N VAL A 288 -6.11 16.18 10.13
CA VAL A 288 -5.37 16.78 9.02
C VAL A 288 -4.06 17.33 9.56
N ILE A 289 -2.95 16.73 9.15
CA ILE A 289 -1.59 17.11 9.57
C ILE A 289 -1.02 18.22 8.68
N LEU A 290 -1.33 18.16 7.37
CA LEU A 290 -0.97 19.15 6.37
C LEU A 290 -2.07 19.23 5.32
N LYS A 291 -2.39 20.44 4.88
CA LYS A 291 -3.25 20.69 3.72
C LYS A 291 -2.38 20.81 2.48
N GLU A 292 -2.97 20.62 1.30
CA GLU A 292 -2.26 20.75 0.01
C GLU A 292 -1.59 22.12 -0.19
N ASP A 293 -2.16 23.19 0.39
CA ASP A 293 -1.65 24.56 0.28
C ASP A 293 -0.74 24.97 1.45
N ASP A 294 -0.47 24.09 2.41
CA ASP A 294 0.42 24.39 3.51
C ASP A 294 1.87 24.40 3.04
N ALA A 295 2.66 25.37 3.54
CA ALA A 295 4.11 25.36 3.34
C ALA A 295 4.71 24.19 4.14
N ALA A 296 5.33 23.26 3.42
CA ALA A 296 5.90 22.03 3.99
C ALA A 296 7.44 22.11 4.16
N GLY A 297 8.03 23.28 3.89
CA GLY A 297 9.46 23.52 3.99
C GLY A 297 9.97 24.34 2.81
N GLU A 298 11.31 24.45 2.72
CA GLU A 298 11.99 25.15 1.64
C GLU A 298 13.13 24.26 1.11
N ALA A 299 13.33 24.28 -0.20
CA ALA A 299 14.47 23.64 -0.86
C ALA A 299 15.44 24.69 -1.39
N PRO A 300 16.76 24.58 -1.12
CA PRO A 300 17.76 25.47 -1.70
C PRO A 300 17.83 25.26 -3.22
N VAL A 301 17.93 26.37 -3.97
CA VAL A 301 17.94 26.36 -5.43
C VAL A 301 19.30 26.81 -5.97
N SER A 302 19.86 26.02 -6.87
CA SER A 302 21.05 26.37 -7.66
C SER A 302 20.67 26.92 -9.04
N LEU A 303 21.61 27.61 -9.68
CA LEU A 303 21.47 28.19 -11.03
C LEU A 303 20.37 29.24 -11.20
N SER A 304 19.78 29.75 -10.12
CA SER A 304 18.77 30.80 -10.12
C SER A 304 19.22 32.02 -9.36
N SER A 305 18.55 33.17 -9.58
CA SER A 305 18.66 34.33 -8.71
C SER A 305 17.93 34.20 -7.39
N THR A 306 16.95 33.26 -7.35
CA THR A 306 16.20 32.88 -6.16
C THR A 306 16.98 31.77 -5.46
N ASP A 307 17.22 31.93 -4.17
CA ASP A 307 18.06 31.01 -3.41
C ASP A 307 17.27 29.80 -2.85
N HIS A 308 15.95 29.90 -2.69
CA HIS A 308 15.09 28.84 -2.17
C HIS A 308 13.76 28.79 -2.93
N VAL A 309 13.11 27.63 -2.95
CA VAL A 309 11.75 27.42 -3.39
C VAL A 309 10.93 26.81 -2.26
N THR A 310 9.73 27.35 -2.01
CA THR A 310 8.81 26.79 -1.02
C THR A 310 8.25 25.46 -1.52
N LEU A 311 8.16 24.48 -0.65
CA LEU A 311 7.58 23.16 -0.89
C LEU A 311 6.16 23.11 -0.36
N ARG A 312 5.28 22.36 -1.05
CA ARG A 312 3.95 21.99 -0.57
C ARG A 312 3.73 20.48 -0.74
N PRO A 313 2.88 19.85 0.07
CA PRO A 313 2.55 18.45 -0.16
C PRO A 313 1.75 18.28 -1.45
N ALA A 314 1.94 17.15 -2.12
CA ALA A 314 1.22 16.81 -3.36
C ALA A 314 -0.29 16.56 -3.11
N GLN A 315 -0.63 16.21 -1.87
CA GLN A 315 -1.99 16.01 -1.39
C GLN A 315 -2.05 16.30 0.11
N ALA A 316 -3.26 16.51 0.65
CA ALA A 316 -3.42 16.64 2.09
C ALA A 316 -2.94 15.37 2.82
N VAL A 317 -2.22 15.55 3.92
CA VAL A 317 -1.81 14.45 4.81
C VAL A 317 -2.83 14.35 5.94
N GLU A 318 -3.62 13.29 5.92
CA GLU A 318 -4.61 12.98 6.92
C GLU A 318 -4.26 11.64 7.56
N LEU A 319 -4.17 11.61 8.89
CA LEU A 319 -3.84 10.42 9.67
C LEU A 319 -4.99 10.05 10.61
N LEU A 320 -5.22 8.76 10.79
CA LEU A 320 -6.10 8.24 11.84
C LEU A 320 -5.29 8.16 13.14
N LEU A 321 -5.58 9.06 14.07
CA LEU A 321 -4.85 9.21 15.34
C LEU A 321 -5.79 9.07 16.53
N PRO A 322 -5.29 8.73 17.72
CA PRO A 322 -6.06 8.84 18.96
C PRO A 322 -6.66 10.23 19.13
N LYS A 323 -7.90 10.29 19.60
CA LYS A 323 -8.56 11.57 19.91
C LYS A 323 -7.75 12.31 20.98
N GLY A 324 -7.37 13.55 20.69
CA GLY A 324 -6.54 14.35 21.59
C GLY A 324 -5.03 14.05 21.50
N ALA A 325 -4.57 13.33 20.49
CA ALA A 325 -3.14 13.20 20.20
C ALA A 325 -2.51 14.58 20.00
N ASP A 326 -1.34 14.78 20.58
CA ASP A 326 -0.57 16.01 20.39
C ASP A 326 0.13 15.96 19.01
N LEU A 327 -0.30 16.83 18.10
CA LEU A 327 0.27 16.91 16.76
C LEU A 327 1.68 17.51 16.75
N GLU A 328 2.12 18.15 17.86
CA GLU A 328 3.49 18.67 18.00
C GLU A 328 4.50 17.56 18.26
N GLU A 329 4.06 16.38 18.72
CA GLU A 329 4.91 15.19 18.86
C GLU A 329 5.24 14.53 17.52
N LEU A 330 4.53 14.88 16.43
CA LEU A 330 4.78 14.33 15.11
C LEU A 330 6.05 14.90 14.50
N GLU A 331 6.98 14.03 14.21
CA GLU A 331 8.22 14.37 13.50
C GLU A 331 7.95 14.44 11.98
N LYS A 332 8.43 15.51 11.33
CA LYS A 332 8.31 15.73 9.88
C LYS A 332 9.69 15.80 9.28
N THR A 333 10.07 14.79 8.53
CA THR A 333 11.38 14.68 7.89
C THR A 333 11.26 14.90 6.39
N VAL A 334 11.96 15.92 5.86
CA VAL A 334 12.00 16.24 4.42
C VAL A 334 13.24 15.63 3.81
N VAL A 335 13.07 14.91 2.69
CA VAL A 335 14.15 14.35 1.88
C VAL A 335 14.03 14.91 0.46
N LEU A 336 15.02 15.69 0.01
CA LEU A 336 15.04 16.27 -1.32
C LEU A 336 15.64 15.28 -2.33
N LYS A 337 15.14 15.28 -3.58
CA LYS A 337 15.73 14.50 -4.70
C LYS A 337 17.16 14.94 -5.03
N SER A 338 17.46 16.23 -4.82
CA SER A 338 18.79 16.79 -4.89
C SER A 338 18.90 18.00 -3.95
N ASP A 339 20.06 18.21 -3.35
CA ASP A 339 20.34 19.34 -2.48
C ASP A 339 21.66 19.99 -2.89
N PRO A 340 21.62 21.20 -3.50
CA PRO A 340 20.46 22.01 -3.89
C PRO A 340 19.70 21.46 -5.11
N VAL A 341 18.42 21.87 -5.27
CA VAL A 341 17.62 21.62 -6.47
C VAL A 341 18.07 22.56 -7.59
N GLU A 342 18.15 22.06 -8.82
CA GLU A 342 18.67 22.84 -9.95
C GLU A 342 17.53 23.51 -10.75
N ALA A 343 17.62 24.83 -10.94
CA ALA A 343 16.67 25.56 -11.81
C ALA A 343 16.97 25.29 -13.31
N PRO A 344 15.95 25.33 -14.22
CA PRO A 344 14.58 25.82 -13.96
C PRO A 344 13.71 24.81 -13.22
N ILE A 345 12.80 25.29 -12.38
CA ILE A 345 11.81 24.52 -11.65
C ILE A 345 10.44 25.02 -12.08
N THR A 346 9.52 24.12 -12.39
CA THR A 346 8.14 24.46 -12.71
C THR A 346 7.25 24.21 -11.48
N GLU A 347 6.27 25.07 -11.24
CA GLU A 347 5.25 24.82 -10.22
C GLU A 347 4.64 23.44 -10.40
N GLY A 348 4.58 22.67 -9.32
CA GLY A 348 4.10 21.28 -9.34
C GLY A 348 5.17 20.21 -9.62
N ASP A 349 6.43 20.60 -9.90
CA ASP A 349 7.53 19.63 -10.00
C ASP A 349 7.77 18.94 -8.65
N VAL A 350 7.92 17.60 -8.66
CA VAL A 350 8.24 16.82 -7.45
C VAL A 350 9.71 16.99 -7.11
N LEU A 351 9.98 17.69 -6.01
CA LEU A 351 11.34 18.04 -5.55
C LEU A 351 11.87 17.13 -4.44
N GLY A 352 11.01 16.38 -3.77
CA GLY A 352 11.37 15.49 -2.67
C GLY A 352 10.17 14.77 -2.11
N SER A 353 10.31 14.19 -0.92
CA SER A 353 9.22 13.64 -0.11
C SER A 353 9.32 14.12 1.34
N MET A 354 8.21 14.02 2.06
CA MET A 354 8.12 14.24 3.49
C MET A 354 7.58 12.97 4.15
N THR A 355 8.30 12.50 5.15
CA THR A 355 7.86 11.44 6.05
C THR A 355 7.33 12.06 7.34
N VAL A 356 6.13 11.64 7.75
CA VAL A 356 5.56 11.95 9.07
C VAL A 356 5.71 10.73 9.95
N SER A 357 6.35 10.87 11.10
CA SER A 357 6.60 9.77 12.04
C SER A 357 6.21 10.15 13.47
N LEU A 358 6.02 9.15 14.31
CA LEU A 358 5.79 9.27 15.74
C LEU A 358 6.57 8.18 16.48
N ASP A 359 7.34 8.56 17.48
CA ASP A 359 8.19 7.63 18.28
C ASP A 359 9.12 6.75 17.38
N GLY A 360 9.54 7.28 16.20
CA GLY A 360 10.39 6.57 15.23
C GLY A 360 9.63 5.67 14.25
N GLU A 361 8.32 5.52 14.39
CA GLU A 361 7.46 4.78 13.47
C GLU A 361 6.91 5.72 12.39
N GLU A 362 7.03 5.30 11.13
CA GLU A 362 6.53 6.04 9.98
C GLU A 362 5.01 5.91 9.86
N LEU A 363 4.30 7.04 9.88
CA LEU A 363 2.84 7.11 9.76
C LEU A 363 2.36 7.44 8.36
N ALA A 364 3.11 8.27 7.62
CA ALA A 364 2.80 8.63 6.24
C ALA A 364 4.03 9.14 5.51
N GLU A 365 4.05 8.96 4.18
CA GLU A 365 4.96 9.61 3.26
C GLU A 365 4.16 10.35 2.18
N VAL A 366 4.58 11.57 1.83
CA VAL A 366 3.94 12.39 0.79
C VAL A 366 4.99 13.05 -0.08
N ASP A 367 4.76 13.08 -1.40
CA ASP A 367 5.59 13.84 -2.32
C ASP A 367 5.50 15.34 -2.04
N LEU A 368 6.63 16.03 -2.14
CA LEU A 368 6.73 17.47 -2.02
C LEU A 368 6.90 18.13 -3.39
N LEU A 369 5.99 19.04 -3.69
CA LEU A 369 5.94 19.78 -4.94
C LEU A 369 6.50 21.19 -4.78
N ALA A 370 7.06 21.74 -5.86
CA ALA A 370 7.37 23.16 -5.94
C ALA A 370 6.07 23.99 -5.83
N PHE A 371 6.02 24.92 -4.88
CA PHE A 371 4.87 25.82 -4.71
C PHE A 371 4.80 26.89 -5.79
N THR A 372 5.96 27.28 -6.34
CA THR A 372 6.08 28.28 -7.39
C THR A 372 7.18 27.90 -8.38
N SER A 373 7.06 28.41 -9.61
CA SER A 373 8.10 28.24 -10.62
C SER A 373 9.33 29.10 -10.30
N VAL A 374 10.53 28.59 -10.58
CA VAL A 374 11.81 29.30 -10.41
C VAL A 374 12.61 29.25 -11.71
N GLU A 375 12.87 30.43 -12.30
CA GLU A 375 13.61 30.52 -13.54
C GLU A 375 15.12 30.34 -13.34
N ALA A 376 15.78 29.72 -14.32
CA ALA A 376 17.23 29.63 -14.34
C ALA A 376 17.89 30.96 -14.71
N SER A 377 18.93 31.37 -13.99
CA SER A 377 19.75 32.52 -14.32
C SER A 377 20.70 32.20 -15.47
N ARG A 378 20.53 32.86 -16.61
CA ARG A 378 21.39 32.69 -17.81
C ARG A 378 22.87 32.82 -17.49
N ILE A 379 23.23 33.73 -16.58
CA ILE A 379 24.60 33.95 -16.19
C ILE A 379 25.14 32.79 -15.37
N ARG A 380 24.37 32.29 -14.38
CA ARG A 380 24.81 31.18 -13.52
C ARG A 380 24.93 29.89 -14.33
N VAL A 381 23.99 29.63 -15.26
CA VAL A 381 24.04 28.49 -16.20
C VAL A 381 25.30 28.58 -17.07
N LEU A 382 25.58 29.76 -17.69
CA LEU A 382 26.77 29.93 -18.51
C LEU A 382 28.06 29.67 -17.70
N TRP A 383 28.14 30.17 -16.46
CA TRP A 383 29.28 29.92 -15.58
C TRP A 383 29.45 28.43 -15.22
N ARG A 384 28.36 27.71 -14.99
CA ARG A 384 28.40 26.26 -14.81
C ARG A 384 28.98 25.58 -16.05
N ASP A 385 28.45 25.87 -17.23
CA ASP A 385 28.84 25.26 -18.49
C ASP A 385 30.33 25.56 -18.80
N VAL A 386 30.80 26.79 -18.53
CA VAL A 386 32.22 27.15 -18.63
C VAL A 386 33.05 26.33 -17.65
N LYS A 387 32.64 26.23 -16.40
CA LYS A 387 33.34 25.44 -15.37
C LYS A 387 33.40 23.97 -15.74
N GLU A 388 32.30 23.42 -16.20
CA GLU A 388 32.22 22.01 -16.66
C GLU A 388 33.13 21.79 -17.87
N PHE A 389 33.10 22.69 -18.87
CA PHE A 389 33.99 22.60 -20.03
C PHE A 389 35.47 22.55 -19.59
N PHE A 390 35.92 23.47 -18.73
CA PHE A 390 37.29 23.49 -18.23
C PHE A 390 37.61 22.35 -17.24
N SER A 391 36.62 21.66 -16.72
CA SER A 391 36.82 20.47 -15.87
C SER A 391 37.14 19.20 -16.68
N THR A 392 36.77 19.17 -17.97
CA THR A 392 37.00 18.04 -18.86
C THR A 392 38.50 17.79 -19.08
N THR A 393 38.88 16.52 -19.22
CA THR A 393 40.27 16.11 -19.47
C THR A 393 40.83 16.73 -20.76
N ALA A 394 39.98 16.85 -21.78
CA ALA A 394 40.35 17.45 -23.07
C ALA A 394 40.64 18.95 -22.94
N ALA A 395 39.82 19.71 -22.20
CA ALA A 395 40.02 21.13 -21.98
C ALA A 395 41.26 21.40 -21.11
N LYS A 396 41.49 20.59 -20.07
CA LYS A 396 42.72 20.67 -19.25
C LYS A 396 43.96 20.39 -20.07
N ALA A 397 43.95 19.40 -20.97
CA ALA A 397 45.05 19.11 -21.87
C ALA A 397 45.28 20.24 -22.87
N ALA A 398 44.20 20.79 -23.48
CA ALA A 398 44.30 21.94 -24.39
C ALA A 398 44.86 23.18 -23.70
N LEU A 399 44.41 23.49 -22.48
CA LEU A 399 44.92 24.60 -21.68
C LEU A 399 46.41 24.40 -21.36
N GLY A 400 46.80 23.19 -21.00
CA GLY A 400 48.22 22.82 -20.81
C GLY A 400 49.08 23.10 -22.05
N VAL A 401 48.59 22.69 -23.23
CA VAL A 401 49.26 22.95 -24.50
C VAL A 401 49.39 24.48 -24.77
N VAL A 402 48.33 25.23 -24.57
CA VAL A 402 48.36 26.70 -24.75
C VAL A 402 49.34 27.37 -23.78
N LEU A 403 49.38 26.95 -22.52
CA LEU A 403 50.35 27.50 -21.53
C LEU A 403 51.80 27.16 -21.91
N VAL A 404 52.07 25.96 -22.41
CA VAL A 404 53.41 25.58 -22.90
C VAL A 404 53.78 26.41 -24.12
N LEU A 405 52.89 26.59 -25.10
CA LEU A 405 53.12 27.44 -26.27
C LEU A 405 53.34 28.90 -25.87
N ALA A 406 52.59 29.46 -24.94
CA ALA A 406 52.76 30.80 -24.41
C ALA A 406 54.13 30.99 -23.71
N ALA A 407 54.54 29.97 -22.92
CA ALA A 407 55.85 29.96 -22.27
C ALA A 407 57.01 29.90 -23.29
N VAL A 408 56.87 29.09 -24.34
CA VAL A 408 57.87 29.01 -25.44
C VAL A 408 57.97 30.31 -26.21
N LEU A 409 56.77 30.88 -26.57
CA LEU A 409 56.78 32.20 -27.30
C LEU A 409 57.27 33.34 -26.42
N GLY A 410 56.92 33.36 -25.13
CA GLY A 410 57.47 34.34 -24.17
C GLY A 410 58.96 34.20 -23.96
N GLY A 411 59.45 32.97 -23.80
CA GLY A 411 60.88 32.67 -23.73
C GLY A 411 61.66 33.11 -25.03
N TRP A 412 61.06 32.79 -26.18
CA TRP A 412 61.63 33.18 -27.48
C TRP A 412 61.64 34.67 -27.63
N LYS A 413 60.63 35.43 -27.27
CA LYS A 413 60.60 36.90 -27.31
C LYS A 413 61.66 37.52 -26.36
N LEU A 414 61.84 36.95 -25.19
CA LEU A 414 62.83 37.36 -24.23
C LEU A 414 64.28 37.14 -24.75
N LEU A 415 64.53 36.00 -25.40
CA LEU A 415 65.84 35.67 -25.98
C LEU A 415 66.15 36.52 -27.19
N PHE A 416 65.18 36.82 -28.05
CA PHE A 416 65.41 37.67 -29.25
C PHE A 416 65.32 39.15 -28.96
N SER A 417 64.66 39.66 -27.94
CA SER A 417 64.67 41.04 -27.53
C SER A 417 66.02 41.43 -26.95
N ARG A 418 66.73 40.52 -26.27
CA ARG A 418 68.11 40.77 -25.78
C ARG A 418 69.15 40.89 -26.89
N ARG A 419 68.93 40.37 -28.10
CA ARG A 419 69.81 40.50 -29.26
C ARG A 419 69.70 41.86 -29.95
N ARG A 420 68.64 42.62 -29.85
CA ARG A 420 68.48 43.96 -30.44
C ARG A 420 69.15 45.08 -29.67
N TYR A 421 69.59 44.90 -28.44
CA TYR A 421 70.26 45.91 -27.63
C TYR A 421 71.79 45.86 -27.70
N ARG A 422 72.37 44.99 -28.54
CA ARG A 422 73.89 44.86 -28.64
C ARG A 422 74.45 45.36 -29.92
N TYR A 423 73.74 46.04 -30.81
CA TYR A 423 74.27 46.61 -32.04
C TYR A 423 73.84 48.06 -32.16
N GLY A 424 74.62 48.99 -31.49
CA GLY A 424 74.38 50.42 -31.59
C GLY A 424 75.28 51.25 -30.71
N ARG A 425 76.62 50.94 -30.76
CA ARG A 425 77.60 51.91 -30.25
C ARG A 425 78.92 51.64 -30.91
N SER A 426 79.24 52.39 -31.99
CA SER A 426 80.56 52.91 -32.22
C SER A 426 80.58 53.83 -33.47
N VAL A 427 81.38 54.84 -33.37
CA VAL A 427 82.01 55.73 -34.35
C VAL A 427 81.08 56.87 -34.76
N GLY A 428 81.44 58.08 -34.57
CA GLY A 428 82.65 58.80 -34.31
C GLY A 428 82.46 60.21 -34.81
N GLY A 429 82.96 61.10 -34.11
CA GLY A 429 83.87 62.10 -34.58
C GLY A 429 83.33 63.42 -35.18
N GLY A 430 83.57 64.45 -34.50
CA GLY A 430 84.27 65.61 -35.08
C GLY A 430 83.39 66.77 -35.57
N GLY A 431 83.57 67.88 -34.94
CA GLY A 431 83.72 69.11 -35.68
C GLY A 431 82.76 70.29 -35.32
N ARG A 432 83.25 71.12 -34.41
CA ARG A 432 83.46 72.59 -34.51
C ARG A 432 82.29 73.52 -34.92
N ARG A 433 82.10 74.43 -34.00
CA ARG A 433 81.99 75.88 -34.12
C ARG A 433 80.77 76.53 -34.77
N GLY A 434 80.24 77.43 -34.00
CA GLY A 434 80.00 78.82 -34.34
C GLY A 434 78.71 79.33 -33.80
N ALA A 435 78.70 80.01 -32.79
CA ALA A 435 78.57 81.45 -32.51
C ALA A 435 77.50 82.20 -33.34
N TYR A 436 76.73 82.89 -32.63
CA TYR A 436 76.09 84.20 -32.78
C TYR A 436 74.55 84.24 -32.73
N ARG A 437 74.10 84.89 -31.65
CA ARG A 437 73.22 86.04 -31.52
C ARG A 437 71.88 86.03 -32.22
N GLY A 438 70.96 86.42 -31.42
CA GLY A 438 69.67 87.02 -31.72
C GLY A 438 68.70 86.81 -30.63
#